data_2aaf715f84362182f49a1e6c742acb0c
#
_entry.id   2aaf715f84362182f49a1e6c742acb0c
#
_cell.length_a   1.000
_cell.length_b   1.000
_cell.length_c   1.000
_cell.angle_alpha   90.00
_cell.angle_beta   90.00
_cell.angle_gamma   90.00
#
_symmetry.space_group_name_H-M   'P 1'
#
loop_
_entity.id
_entity.type
_entity.pdbx_description
1 polymer ?
#
loop_
_entity_poly.entity_id
_entity_poly.type
_entity_poly.pdbx_seq_one_letter_code
_entity_poly.pdbx_strand_id
1 'polypeptide(L)'
;MSVPPADTPPAHRALLDAGWRTPLHPSPPREGAAGPERIRALAAEGYAALPIPSEFGGAGAGLAEVAAAQRALGRSDPSAAVALNMHAFTVGLMADYWQRHRDTSWMLLEGIAEAGALVASAFAEPGGSPNFMSSRSEAVPLGKGYRVTGVKYPCSLATTATLVCLTARVTGTDETILALVPRTSPGLTVEGEWPSLGMTGSDTARLVLRDVDVDDRLVFHRGPADVIDDTVVSGMVWFAVLLTATYHGVLSALLDQAARQMTGAGTYGPRTALLGRATRELLALGGACRQLATDFTDGAVSGHAALACAVGLRASLSETRDRVLAALTPVLGGRLYGRGHPAADLLLDSLAVHHHPPSLLTCDEAVGAHCTGRDITFDPAG
;
A
#
# COMPACT_ATOMS: atom_id res chain seq x y z
N MET A 1 -9.07 15.56 -39.50
CA MET A 1 -8.15 15.02 -38.47
C MET A 1 -8.51 13.56 -38.32
N SER A 2 -7.55 12.67 -38.61
CA SER A 2 -7.74 11.22 -38.50
C SER A 2 -7.90 10.85 -37.00
N VAL A 3 -8.89 10.04 -36.68
CA VAL A 3 -9.08 9.43 -35.38
C VAL A 3 -7.85 8.54 -35.13
N PRO A 4 -7.09 8.73 -34.03
CA PRO A 4 -5.96 7.86 -33.74
C PRO A 4 -6.44 6.41 -33.58
N PRO A 5 -5.61 5.41 -33.94
CA PRO A 5 -5.95 3.99 -33.76
C PRO A 5 -6.36 3.71 -32.33
N ALA A 6 -7.25 2.73 -32.12
CA ALA A 6 -7.77 2.36 -30.79
C ALA A 6 -6.68 2.05 -29.76
N ASP A 7 -5.50 1.63 -30.22
CA ASP A 7 -4.34 1.27 -29.38
C ASP A 7 -3.39 2.44 -29.06
N THR A 8 -3.64 3.65 -29.60
CA THR A 8 -2.80 4.79 -29.26
C THR A 8 -3.07 5.27 -27.84
N PRO A 9 -2.06 5.28 -26.96
CA PRO A 9 -2.26 5.76 -25.59
C PRO A 9 -2.75 7.21 -25.60
N PRO A 10 -3.71 7.58 -24.74
CA PRO A 10 -4.15 8.97 -24.62
C PRO A 10 -2.97 9.92 -24.31
N ALA A 11 -2.93 11.09 -24.93
CA ALA A 11 -1.81 12.05 -24.83
C ALA A 11 -1.43 12.43 -23.38
N HIS A 12 -2.40 12.46 -22.45
CA HIS A 12 -2.13 12.75 -21.03
C HIS A 12 -1.26 11.68 -20.36
N ARG A 13 -1.14 10.47 -20.93
CA ARG A 13 -0.28 9.40 -20.37
C ARG A 13 1.18 9.84 -20.34
N ALA A 14 1.68 10.41 -21.41
CA ALA A 14 3.06 10.89 -21.45
C ALA A 14 3.35 11.92 -20.34
N LEU A 15 2.37 12.79 -20.03
CA LEU A 15 2.48 13.74 -18.94
C LEU A 15 2.51 13.05 -17.57
N LEU A 16 1.60 12.11 -17.34
CA LEU A 16 1.49 11.41 -16.06
C LEU A 16 2.62 10.39 -15.83
N ASP A 17 3.22 9.87 -16.91
CA ASP A 17 4.33 8.92 -16.83
C ASP A 17 5.69 9.63 -16.68
N ALA A 18 5.75 10.93 -16.97
CA ALA A 18 6.98 11.70 -16.85
C ALA A 18 7.54 11.67 -15.42
N GLY A 19 8.82 11.32 -15.30
CA GLY A 19 9.55 11.26 -14.04
C GLY A 19 9.30 10.01 -13.19
N TRP A 20 8.38 9.13 -13.55
CA TRP A 20 8.31 7.80 -12.93
C TRP A 20 9.41 6.90 -13.51
N ARG A 21 9.96 6.02 -12.66
CA ARG A 21 10.87 4.96 -13.11
C ARG A 21 10.13 4.01 -14.06
N THR A 22 10.85 3.41 -14.99
CA THR A 22 10.30 2.30 -15.78
C THR A 22 10.03 1.13 -14.83
N PRO A 23 8.80 0.58 -14.79
CA PRO A 23 8.51 -0.57 -13.95
C PRO A 23 9.44 -1.74 -14.28
N LEU A 24 10.06 -2.33 -13.28
CA LEU A 24 10.93 -3.51 -13.44
C LEU A 24 10.15 -4.71 -13.97
N HIS A 25 8.88 -4.81 -13.58
CA HIS A 25 7.93 -5.79 -14.10
C HIS A 25 6.75 -5.04 -14.73
N PRO A 26 6.63 -5.02 -16.06
CA PRO A 26 5.43 -4.52 -16.71
C PRO A 26 4.26 -5.41 -16.28
N SER A 27 3.21 -4.78 -15.76
CA SER A 27 2.00 -5.52 -15.38
C SER A 27 1.38 -6.11 -16.63
N PRO A 28 1.33 -7.44 -16.78
CA PRO A 28 0.69 -8.06 -17.93
C PRO A 28 -0.80 -7.71 -17.93
N PRO A 29 -1.45 -7.68 -19.11
CA PRO A 29 -2.89 -7.48 -19.21
C PRO A 29 -3.63 -8.47 -18.31
N ARG A 30 -4.76 -8.03 -17.74
CA ARG A 30 -5.62 -8.89 -16.94
C ARG A 30 -6.37 -9.83 -17.89
N GLU A 31 -5.75 -10.94 -18.26
CA GLU A 31 -6.37 -12.00 -19.05
C GLU A 31 -6.72 -13.19 -18.16
N GLY A 32 -8.02 -13.41 -17.93
CA GLY A 32 -8.57 -14.62 -17.33
C GLY A 32 -8.47 -14.76 -15.80
N ALA A 33 -7.31 -14.66 -15.22
CA ALA A 33 -7.12 -14.85 -13.77
C ALA A 33 -7.55 -13.63 -12.94
N ALA A 34 -8.21 -13.84 -11.81
CA ALA A 34 -8.61 -12.80 -10.87
C ALA A 34 -8.33 -13.20 -9.43
N GLY A 35 -8.24 -12.21 -8.52
CA GLY A 35 -8.05 -12.45 -7.10
C GLY A 35 -6.80 -13.25 -6.78
N PRO A 36 -6.89 -14.29 -5.93
CA PRO A 36 -5.74 -15.08 -5.45
C PRO A 36 -4.86 -15.68 -6.57
N GLU A 37 -5.45 -16.14 -7.67
CA GLU A 37 -4.68 -16.70 -8.80
C GLU A 37 -3.83 -15.64 -9.49
N ARG A 38 -4.40 -14.47 -9.70
CA ARG A 38 -3.69 -13.33 -10.28
C ARG A 38 -2.54 -12.86 -9.39
N ILE A 39 -2.78 -12.79 -8.09
CA ILE A 39 -1.76 -12.41 -7.10
C ILE A 39 -0.59 -13.39 -7.12
N ARG A 40 -0.87 -14.71 -7.13
CA ARG A 40 0.19 -15.73 -7.21
C ARG A 40 0.99 -15.66 -8.51
N ALA A 41 0.32 -15.42 -9.63
CA ALA A 41 0.99 -15.26 -10.93
C ALA A 41 1.97 -14.08 -10.90
N LEU A 42 1.55 -12.91 -10.40
CA LEU A 42 2.41 -11.74 -10.26
C LEU A 42 3.57 -11.99 -9.29
N ALA A 43 3.34 -12.67 -8.18
CA ALA A 43 4.41 -13.06 -7.26
C ALA A 43 5.46 -13.94 -7.95
N ALA A 44 5.03 -14.94 -8.72
CA ALA A 44 5.90 -15.83 -9.47
C ALA A 44 6.70 -15.09 -10.59
N GLU A 45 6.17 -13.99 -11.11
CA GLU A 45 6.85 -13.10 -12.06
C GLU A 45 7.90 -12.18 -11.39
N GLY A 46 8.12 -12.28 -10.07
CA GLY A 46 9.15 -11.56 -9.33
C GLY A 46 8.67 -10.41 -8.45
N TYR A 47 7.36 -10.10 -8.40
CA TYR A 47 6.84 -9.06 -7.51
C TYR A 47 7.15 -9.30 -6.03
N ALA A 48 7.18 -10.58 -5.60
CA ALA A 48 7.46 -10.92 -4.21
C ALA A 48 8.89 -10.54 -3.77
N ALA A 49 9.84 -10.51 -4.69
CA ALA A 49 11.25 -10.24 -4.39
C ALA A 49 11.71 -8.82 -4.74
N LEU A 50 10.79 -7.93 -5.21
CA LEU A 50 11.14 -6.59 -5.66
C LEU A 50 11.98 -5.79 -4.65
N PRO A 51 11.54 -5.59 -3.39
CA PRO A 51 12.27 -4.73 -2.44
C PRO A 51 13.42 -5.46 -1.72
N ILE A 52 13.59 -6.76 -1.93
CA ILE A 52 14.64 -7.53 -1.28
C ILE A 52 15.99 -7.22 -1.93
N PRO A 53 17.05 -6.93 -1.15
CA PRO A 53 18.39 -6.71 -1.69
C PRO A 53 18.87 -7.85 -2.58
N SER A 54 19.62 -7.52 -3.65
CA SER A 54 20.10 -8.51 -4.62
C SER A 54 21.03 -9.55 -4.01
N GLU A 55 21.75 -9.19 -2.96
CA GLU A 55 22.61 -10.11 -2.20
C GLU A 55 21.83 -11.22 -1.48
N PHE A 56 20.49 -11.04 -1.29
CA PHE A 56 19.57 -12.02 -0.69
C PHE A 56 18.61 -12.60 -1.74
N GLY A 57 18.96 -12.55 -3.02
CA GLY A 57 18.18 -13.15 -4.10
C GLY A 57 16.99 -12.30 -4.58
N GLY A 58 16.87 -11.06 -4.14
CA GLY A 58 15.84 -10.13 -4.62
C GLY A 58 16.24 -9.29 -5.81
N ALA A 59 15.37 -8.38 -6.24
CA ALA A 59 15.64 -7.45 -7.33
C ALA A 59 16.42 -6.20 -6.88
N GLY A 60 16.55 -5.95 -5.58
CA GLY A 60 17.20 -4.76 -5.02
C GLY A 60 16.50 -3.46 -5.37
N ALA A 61 15.20 -3.50 -5.66
CA ALA A 61 14.44 -2.32 -6.02
C ALA A 61 14.25 -1.39 -4.82
N GLY A 62 14.64 -0.14 -4.96
CA GLY A 62 14.37 0.89 -3.96
C GLY A 62 12.90 1.34 -3.98
N LEU A 63 12.55 2.19 -3.01
CA LEU A 63 11.17 2.66 -2.82
C LEU A 63 10.57 3.28 -4.10
N ALA A 64 11.36 4.05 -4.86
CA ALA A 64 10.90 4.71 -6.09
C ALA A 64 10.61 3.70 -7.22
N GLU A 65 11.41 2.64 -7.36
CA GLU A 65 11.19 1.56 -8.33
C GLU A 65 9.97 0.73 -7.97
N VAL A 66 9.82 0.37 -6.69
CA VAL A 66 8.64 -0.38 -6.21
C VAL A 66 7.37 0.46 -6.37
N ALA A 67 7.43 1.77 -6.10
CA ALA A 67 6.31 2.69 -6.33
C ALA A 67 5.90 2.76 -7.81
N ALA A 68 6.88 2.75 -8.74
CA ALA A 68 6.59 2.71 -10.17
C ALA A 68 5.88 1.41 -10.58
N ALA A 69 6.31 0.27 -10.06
CA ALA A 69 5.67 -1.02 -10.28
C ALA A 69 4.24 -1.04 -9.72
N GLN A 70 4.05 -0.56 -8.50
CA GLN A 70 2.74 -0.44 -7.86
C GLN A 70 1.78 0.47 -8.63
N ARG A 71 2.27 1.61 -9.14
CA ARG A 71 1.48 2.50 -9.97
C ARG A 71 1.01 1.82 -11.25
N ALA A 72 1.91 1.11 -11.93
CA ALA A 72 1.59 0.39 -13.16
C ALA A 72 0.53 -0.70 -12.89
N LEU A 73 0.70 -1.45 -11.80
CA LEU A 73 -0.24 -2.49 -11.40
C LEU A 73 -1.60 -1.88 -10.98
N GLY A 74 -1.61 -0.79 -10.19
CA GLY A 74 -2.83 -0.10 -9.80
C GLY A 74 -3.67 0.39 -10.99
N ARG A 75 -3.02 0.69 -12.11
CA ARG A 75 -3.70 1.07 -13.36
C ARG A 75 -4.34 -0.11 -14.07
N SER A 76 -3.75 -1.29 -14.01
CA SER A 76 -4.22 -2.50 -14.71
C SER A 76 -5.11 -3.39 -13.84
N ASP A 77 -4.78 -3.54 -12.58
CA ASP A 77 -5.48 -4.41 -11.62
C ASP A 77 -5.43 -3.82 -10.20
N PRO A 78 -6.38 -2.94 -9.84
CA PRO A 78 -6.44 -2.28 -8.54
C PRO A 78 -6.42 -3.25 -7.36
N SER A 79 -7.16 -4.34 -7.44
CA SER A 79 -7.27 -5.34 -6.36
C SER A 79 -5.95 -6.04 -6.08
N ALA A 80 -5.28 -6.53 -7.13
CA ALA A 80 -3.96 -7.15 -6.99
C ALA A 80 -2.92 -6.13 -6.51
N ALA A 81 -3.01 -4.87 -6.98
CA ALA A 81 -2.11 -3.81 -6.57
C ALA A 81 -2.21 -3.52 -5.07
N VAL A 82 -3.41 -3.40 -4.50
CA VAL A 82 -3.60 -3.20 -3.05
C VAL A 82 -3.10 -4.40 -2.27
N ALA A 83 -3.38 -5.62 -2.73
CA ALA A 83 -2.87 -6.81 -2.07
C ALA A 83 -1.34 -6.86 -2.03
N LEU A 84 -0.69 -6.69 -3.19
CA LEU A 84 0.77 -6.69 -3.29
C LEU A 84 1.42 -5.45 -2.66
N ASN A 85 0.70 -4.33 -2.53
CA ASN A 85 1.14 -3.19 -1.75
C ASN A 85 1.43 -3.57 -0.28
N MET A 86 0.55 -4.39 0.32
CA MET A 86 0.72 -4.83 1.70
C MET A 86 1.98 -5.68 1.86
N HIS A 87 2.25 -6.58 0.92
CA HIS A 87 3.50 -7.33 0.88
C HIS A 87 4.72 -6.42 0.69
N ALA A 88 4.69 -5.57 -0.33
CA ALA A 88 5.84 -4.77 -0.73
C ALA A 88 6.27 -3.77 0.37
N PHE A 89 5.31 -3.13 1.06
CA PHE A 89 5.66 -2.22 2.14
C PHE A 89 6.27 -2.97 3.35
N THR A 90 5.74 -4.14 3.70
CA THR A 90 6.29 -4.94 4.80
C THR A 90 7.70 -5.43 4.49
N VAL A 91 7.93 -5.96 3.30
CA VAL A 91 9.27 -6.44 2.91
C VAL A 91 10.24 -5.28 2.72
N GLY A 92 9.79 -4.14 2.18
CA GLY A 92 10.59 -2.92 2.10
C GLY A 92 10.99 -2.37 3.48
N LEU A 93 10.06 -2.35 4.43
CA LEU A 93 10.34 -2.04 5.82
C LEU A 93 11.40 -2.99 6.42
N MET A 94 11.30 -4.29 6.17
CA MET A 94 12.28 -5.27 6.65
C MET A 94 13.66 -5.06 6.00
N ALA A 95 13.71 -4.72 4.72
CA ALA A 95 14.96 -4.41 4.03
C ALA A 95 15.63 -3.15 4.61
N ASP A 96 14.86 -2.09 4.85
CA ASP A 96 15.35 -0.87 5.49
C ASP A 96 15.80 -1.14 6.94
N TYR A 97 15.06 -1.96 7.67
CA TYR A 97 15.41 -2.37 9.02
C TYR A 97 16.79 -3.06 9.03
N TRP A 98 16.98 -4.07 8.17
CA TRP A 98 18.26 -4.75 8.04
C TRP A 98 19.39 -3.80 7.61
N GLN A 99 19.14 -2.89 6.69
CA GLN A 99 20.15 -1.92 6.25
C GLN A 99 20.69 -1.06 7.41
N ARG A 100 19.83 -0.72 8.38
CA ARG A 100 20.22 0.07 9.55
C ARG A 100 20.89 -0.76 10.65
N HIS A 101 20.36 -1.94 10.92
CA HIS A 101 20.78 -2.74 12.08
C HIS A 101 21.85 -3.78 11.76
N ARG A 102 21.94 -4.23 10.49
CA ARG A 102 22.90 -5.25 10.04
C ARG A 102 22.89 -6.52 10.90
N ASP A 103 21.73 -6.88 11.41
CA ASP A 103 21.46 -8.03 12.23
C ASP A 103 21.11 -9.29 11.43
N THR A 104 20.56 -10.31 12.06
CA THR A 104 20.21 -11.59 11.43
C THR A 104 18.91 -11.56 10.63
N SER A 105 18.18 -10.43 10.57
CA SER A 105 16.92 -10.29 9.83
C SER A 105 17.08 -10.51 8.31
N TRP A 106 18.31 -10.43 7.78
CA TRP A 106 18.62 -10.80 6.41
C TRP A 106 18.20 -12.23 6.06
N MET A 107 18.26 -13.18 7.02
CA MET A 107 17.83 -14.57 6.78
C MET A 107 16.34 -14.68 6.48
N LEU A 108 15.54 -13.76 7.04
CA LEU A 108 14.10 -13.70 6.73
C LEU A 108 13.86 -13.18 5.32
N LEU A 109 14.63 -12.17 4.88
CA LEU A 109 14.57 -11.62 3.53
C LEU A 109 14.99 -12.67 2.48
N GLU A 110 16.09 -13.36 2.73
CA GLU A 110 16.58 -14.45 1.86
C GLU A 110 15.54 -15.57 1.76
N GLY A 111 14.98 -16.02 2.88
CA GLY A 111 13.94 -17.04 2.88
C GLY A 111 12.66 -16.61 2.14
N ILE A 112 12.28 -15.34 2.19
CA ILE A 112 11.16 -14.79 1.41
C ILE A 112 11.48 -14.85 -0.08
N ALA A 113 12.70 -14.44 -0.49
CA ALA A 113 13.12 -14.44 -1.90
C ALA A 113 13.21 -15.85 -2.46
N GLU A 114 13.90 -16.77 -1.76
CA GLU A 114 14.09 -18.16 -2.19
C GLU A 114 12.76 -18.92 -2.35
N ALA A 115 11.82 -18.68 -1.43
CA ALA A 115 10.51 -19.34 -1.48
C ALA A 115 9.52 -18.65 -2.43
N GLY A 116 9.84 -17.46 -2.98
CA GLY A 116 8.87 -16.61 -3.66
C GLY A 116 7.66 -16.29 -2.78
N ALA A 117 7.90 -16.16 -1.46
CA ALA A 117 6.86 -16.08 -0.45
C ALA A 117 6.18 -14.72 -0.45
N LEU A 118 4.84 -14.72 -0.37
CA LEU A 118 4.08 -13.51 -0.09
C LEU A 118 3.90 -13.35 1.43
N VAL A 119 3.99 -12.10 1.88
CA VAL A 119 3.80 -11.70 3.28
C VAL A 119 2.52 -10.87 3.39
N ALA A 120 1.55 -11.33 4.17
CA ALA A 120 0.39 -10.54 4.54
C ALA A 120 0.75 -9.57 5.67
N SER A 121 0.30 -8.31 5.58
CA SER A 121 0.48 -7.29 6.63
C SER A 121 -0.72 -7.32 7.58
N ALA A 122 -0.55 -7.99 8.71
CA ALA A 122 -1.59 -8.16 9.71
C ALA A 122 -1.42 -7.14 10.87
N PHE A 123 -1.54 -5.85 10.54
CA PHE A 123 -1.37 -4.76 11.52
C PHE A 123 -2.71 -4.16 11.94
N ALA A 124 -3.68 -4.08 11.04
CA ALA A 124 -4.99 -3.55 11.34
C ALA A 124 -5.78 -4.47 12.27
N GLU A 125 -6.51 -3.86 13.20
CA GLU A 125 -7.36 -4.55 14.17
C GLU A 125 -8.77 -3.95 14.21
N PRO A 126 -9.80 -4.73 14.61
CA PRO A 126 -11.15 -4.20 14.78
C PRO A 126 -11.14 -2.98 15.71
N GLY A 127 -11.78 -1.88 15.27
CA GLY A 127 -11.80 -0.61 16.02
C GLY A 127 -10.61 0.33 15.71
N GLY A 128 -9.77 -0.04 14.74
CA GLY A 128 -8.65 0.79 14.29
C GLY A 128 -7.40 0.71 15.17
N SER A 129 -6.29 1.17 14.64
CA SER A 129 -5.02 1.35 15.36
C SER A 129 -4.41 2.68 14.90
N PRO A 130 -3.87 3.50 15.80
CA PRO A 130 -3.33 4.82 15.45
C PRO A 130 -2.08 4.70 14.56
N ASN A 131 -1.25 3.71 14.79
CA ASN A 131 -0.14 3.33 13.91
C ASN A 131 -0.01 1.80 13.85
N PHE A 132 0.84 1.27 12.98
CA PHE A 132 0.96 -0.18 12.80
C PHE A 132 1.65 -0.90 13.97
N MET A 133 2.38 -0.18 14.86
CA MET A 133 2.94 -0.75 16.08
C MET A 133 1.93 -0.84 17.22
N SER A 134 0.87 -0.05 17.21
CA SER A 134 -0.19 -0.13 18.22
C SER A 134 -1.02 -1.40 18.01
N SER A 135 -1.02 -2.29 19.00
CA SER A 135 -1.71 -3.59 18.92
C SER A 135 -2.45 -3.92 20.20
N ARG A 136 -3.64 -4.49 20.03
CA ARG A 136 -4.44 -5.12 21.11
C ARG A 136 -4.25 -6.63 21.15
N SER A 137 -3.63 -7.21 20.13
CA SER A 137 -3.21 -8.61 20.17
C SER A 137 -2.13 -8.76 21.20
N GLU A 138 -2.18 -9.82 21.98
CA GLU A 138 -1.29 -10.06 23.11
C GLU A 138 -0.22 -11.10 22.76
N ALA A 139 1.02 -10.86 23.20
CA ALA A 139 2.15 -11.77 23.07
C ALA A 139 2.64 -12.13 24.48
N VAL A 140 2.28 -13.31 24.95
CA VAL A 140 2.75 -13.85 26.24
C VAL A 140 4.13 -14.43 26.05
N PRO A 141 5.17 -13.94 26.77
CA PRO A 141 6.52 -14.49 26.68
C PRO A 141 6.57 -15.98 27.02
N LEU A 142 7.28 -16.75 26.20
CA LEU A 142 7.65 -18.13 26.42
C LEU A 142 9.18 -18.26 26.60
N GLY A 143 9.67 -19.43 26.89
CA GLY A 143 11.11 -19.64 27.08
C GLY A 143 11.97 -19.33 25.84
N LYS A 144 11.39 -19.46 24.63
CA LYS A 144 12.01 -19.11 23.34
C LYS A 144 10.96 -18.55 22.39
N GLY A 145 10.56 -17.30 22.64
CA GLY A 145 9.57 -16.62 21.82
C GLY A 145 8.31 -16.24 22.56
N TYR A 146 7.18 -16.28 21.88
CA TYR A 146 5.90 -15.75 22.34
C TYR A 146 4.75 -16.65 21.99
N ARG A 147 3.69 -16.59 22.78
CA ARG A 147 2.37 -17.10 22.45
C ARG A 147 1.45 -15.93 22.12
N VAL A 148 0.95 -15.88 20.89
CA VAL A 148 0.20 -14.73 20.40
C VAL A 148 -1.29 -15.09 20.30
N THR A 149 -2.14 -14.21 20.85
CA THR A 149 -3.60 -14.29 20.76
C THR A 149 -4.16 -12.95 20.33
N GLY A 150 -5.08 -12.92 19.37
CA GLY A 150 -5.69 -11.70 18.88
C GLY A 150 -6.46 -11.85 17.58
N VAL A 151 -6.90 -10.70 17.04
CA VAL A 151 -7.65 -10.63 15.78
C VAL A 151 -7.07 -9.51 14.93
N LYS A 152 -6.75 -9.84 13.66
CA LYS A 152 -6.29 -8.88 12.67
C LYS A 152 -7.33 -8.74 11.56
N TYR A 153 -7.76 -7.48 11.29
CA TYR A 153 -8.81 -7.19 10.33
C TYR A 153 -8.90 -5.70 10.00
N PRO A 154 -9.01 -5.34 8.71
CA PRO A 154 -8.88 -6.21 7.54
C PRO A 154 -7.43 -6.63 7.26
N CYS A 155 -7.23 -7.82 6.68
CA CYS A 155 -5.92 -8.29 6.26
C CYS A 155 -5.99 -8.79 4.81
N SER A 156 -5.33 -8.10 3.89
CA SER A 156 -5.18 -8.53 2.50
C SER A 156 -4.15 -9.65 2.39
N LEU A 157 -4.18 -10.44 1.32
CA LEU A 157 -3.36 -11.66 1.14
C LEU A 157 -3.66 -12.74 2.18
N ALA A 158 -4.82 -12.73 2.81
CA ALA A 158 -5.15 -13.60 3.94
C ALA A 158 -5.06 -15.10 3.61
N THR A 159 -5.40 -15.50 2.37
CA THR A 159 -5.33 -16.89 1.91
C THR A 159 -4.15 -17.15 0.97
N THR A 160 -3.64 -16.11 0.31
CA THR A 160 -2.59 -16.23 -0.71
C THR A 160 -1.19 -16.18 -0.10
N ALA A 161 -0.98 -15.39 0.95
CA ALA A 161 0.30 -15.30 1.61
C ALA A 161 0.68 -16.60 2.33
N THR A 162 1.97 -16.91 2.33
CA THR A 162 2.55 -18.04 3.08
C THR A 162 3.09 -17.59 4.43
N LEU A 163 3.36 -16.30 4.59
CA LEU A 163 3.80 -15.66 5.83
C LEU A 163 2.84 -14.53 6.20
N VAL A 164 2.72 -14.29 7.48
CA VAL A 164 1.95 -13.19 8.07
C VAL A 164 2.91 -12.36 8.91
N CYS A 165 3.10 -11.09 8.55
CA CYS A 165 3.77 -10.14 9.43
C CYS A 165 2.73 -9.49 10.35
N LEU A 166 2.92 -9.61 11.64
CA LEU A 166 1.97 -9.11 12.62
C LEU A 166 2.67 -8.32 13.73
N THR A 167 1.88 -7.48 14.40
CA THR A 167 2.24 -6.85 15.66
C THR A 167 1.48 -7.48 16.81
N ALA A 168 2.12 -7.57 17.97
CA ALA A 168 1.47 -7.97 19.21
C ALA A 168 2.15 -7.31 20.40
N ARG A 169 1.36 -6.86 21.39
CA ARG A 169 1.85 -6.24 22.60
C ARG A 169 2.36 -7.32 23.58
N VAL A 170 3.55 -7.13 24.09
CA VAL A 170 4.16 -8.07 25.03
C VAL A 170 3.51 -7.90 26.41
N THR A 171 2.91 -8.98 26.92
CA THR A 171 2.20 -8.96 28.20
C THR A 171 3.17 -8.63 29.36
N GLY A 172 2.76 -7.67 30.18
CA GLY A 172 3.56 -7.22 31.35
C GLY A 172 4.64 -6.19 31.03
N THR A 173 4.69 -5.69 29.78
CA THR A 173 5.59 -4.62 29.35
C THR A 173 4.85 -3.59 28.49
N ASP A 174 5.51 -2.48 28.13
CA ASP A 174 5.03 -1.49 27.18
C ASP A 174 5.51 -1.77 25.74
N GLU A 175 6.14 -2.93 25.52
CA GLU A 175 6.72 -3.28 24.22
C GLU A 175 5.70 -3.94 23.29
N THR A 176 5.91 -3.71 22.00
CA THR A 176 5.26 -4.41 20.89
C THR A 176 6.31 -5.10 20.04
N ILE A 177 6.00 -6.29 19.56
CA ILE A 177 6.83 -7.05 18.63
C ILE A 177 6.31 -6.93 17.20
N LEU A 178 7.24 -6.96 16.23
CA LEU A 178 7.00 -7.26 14.81
C LEU A 178 7.55 -8.65 14.51
N ALA A 179 6.67 -9.55 14.10
CA ALA A 179 7.04 -10.93 13.89
C ALA A 179 6.48 -11.48 12.57
N LEU A 180 7.25 -12.36 11.92
CA LEU A 180 6.77 -13.19 10.81
C LEU A 180 6.24 -14.51 11.37
N VAL A 181 5.05 -14.90 10.92
CA VAL A 181 4.41 -16.15 11.34
C VAL A 181 4.02 -16.95 10.09
N PRO A 182 4.40 -18.23 9.96
CA PRO A 182 3.88 -19.06 8.90
C PRO A 182 2.34 -19.09 8.95
N ARG A 183 1.69 -18.85 7.78
CA ARG A 183 0.21 -18.84 7.75
C ARG A 183 -0.42 -20.17 8.19
N THR A 184 0.35 -21.24 8.09
CA THR A 184 -0.08 -22.58 8.51
C THR A 184 0.17 -22.89 9.98
N SER A 185 0.64 -21.92 10.77
CA SER A 185 0.89 -22.12 12.21
C SER A 185 -0.37 -22.58 12.93
N PRO A 186 -0.27 -23.58 13.81
CA PRO A 186 -1.39 -23.99 14.64
C PRO A 186 -2.00 -22.82 15.39
N GLY A 187 -3.32 -22.70 15.40
CA GLY A 187 -4.05 -21.62 16.03
C GLY A 187 -4.27 -20.38 15.17
N LEU A 188 -3.61 -20.25 14.00
CA LEU A 188 -3.88 -19.17 13.06
C LEU A 188 -4.93 -19.63 12.03
N THR A 189 -6.08 -18.94 12.01
CA THR A 189 -7.19 -19.23 11.10
C THR A 189 -7.59 -18.00 10.30
N VAL A 190 -8.09 -18.23 9.09
CA VAL A 190 -8.73 -17.22 8.25
C VAL A 190 -10.23 -17.36 8.41
N GLU A 191 -10.92 -16.30 8.78
CA GLU A 191 -12.35 -16.33 9.03
C GLU A 191 -13.09 -15.24 8.24
N GLY A 192 -14.26 -15.60 7.71
CA GLY A 192 -15.17 -14.68 7.04
C GLY A 192 -14.71 -14.28 5.64
N GLU A 193 -15.59 -13.52 5.00
CA GLU A 193 -15.39 -12.93 3.68
C GLU A 193 -15.23 -11.41 3.82
N TRP A 194 -14.68 -10.78 2.79
CA TRP A 194 -14.62 -9.33 2.66
C TRP A 194 -15.70 -8.83 1.69
N PRO A 195 -16.94 -8.58 2.16
CA PRO A 195 -18.04 -8.16 1.30
C PRO A 195 -17.91 -6.67 0.93
N SER A 196 -16.81 -6.30 0.30
CA SER A 196 -16.51 -4.92 -0.11
C SER A 196 -17.16 -4.56 -1.43
N LEU A 197 -17.41 -3.26 -1.63
CA LEU A 197 -17.93 -2.73 -2.89
C LEU A 197 -16.85 -2.66 -3.98
N GLY A 198 -15.59 -2.45 -3.59
CA GLY A 198 -14.42 -2.39 -4.47
C GLY A 198 -13.27 -3.20 -3.89
N MET A 199 -12.19 -3.34 -4.64
CA MET A 199 -11.00 -4.14 -4.28
C MET A 199 -11.34 -5.60 -3.94
N THR A 200 -12.38 -6.15 -4.59
CA THR A 200 -12.94 -7.48 -4.28
C THR A 200 -11.97 -8.63 -4.52
N GLY A 201 -10.96 -8.42 -5.38
CA GLY A 201 -9.91 -9.41 -5.68
C GLY A 201 -8.66 -9.30 -4.79
N SER A 202 -8.68 -8.50 -3.72
CA SER A 202 -7.50 -8.26 -2.86
C SER A 202 -7.22 -9.37 -1.85
N ASP A 203 -7.99 -10.45 -1.86
CA ASP A 203 -7.85 -11.58 -0.93
C ASP A 203 -7.84 -11.12 0.54
N THR A 204 -8.80 -10.25 0.88
CA THR A 204 -8.89 -9.65 2.21
C THR A 204 -9.84 -10.44 3.10
N ALA A 205 -9.41 -10.76 4.31
CA ALA A 205 -10.22 -11.47 5.31
C ALA A 205 -9.80 -11.10 6.74
N ARG A 206 -10.41 -11.78 7.70
CA ARG A 206 -10.06 -11.72 9.11
C ARG A 206 -9.06 -12.83 9.43
N LEU A 207 -7.97 -12.48 10.11
CA LEU A 207 -7.07 -13.47 10.72
C LEU A 207 -7.36 -13.54 12.23
N VAL A 208 -7.52 -14.74 12.72
CA VAL A 208 -7.71 -15.02 14.15
C VAL A 208 -6.56 -15.85 14.65
N LEU A 209 -5.90 -15.36 15.70
CA LEU A 209 -4.80 -16.01 16.38
C LEU A 209 -5.30 -16.53 17.73
N ARG A 210 -5.24 -17.83 17.93
CA ARG A 210 -5.58 -18.51 19.19
C ARG A 210 -4.36 -19.29 19.66
N ASP A 211 -3.64 -18.71 20.61
CA ASP A 211 -2.44 -19.34 21.19
C ASP A 211 -1.39 -19.76 20.13
N VAL A 212 -1.09 -18.86 19.20
CA VAL A 212 -0.10 -19.12 18.14
C VAL A 212 1.30 -18.95 18.70
N ASP A 213 2.11 -20.02 18.68
CA ASP A 213 3.49 -19.95 19.11
C ASP A 213 4.37 -19.31 18.04
N VAL A 214 5.16 -18.30 18.42
CA VAL A 214 6.08 -17.53 17.58
C VAL A 214 7.48 -17.65 18.15
N ASP A 215 8.40 -18.22 17.39
CA ASP A 215 9.80 -18.35 17.75
C ASP A 215 10.51 -16.97 17.74
N ASP A 216 11.43 -16.72 18.70
CA ASP A 216 12.20 -15.47 18.78
C ASP A 216 12.93 -15.14 17.46
N ARG A 217 13.36 -16.15 16.71
CA ARG A 217 14.03 -15.96 15.40
C ARG A 217 13.15 -15.36 14.33
N LEU A 218 11.83 -15.38 14.52
CA LEU A 218 10.85 -14.79 13.61
C LEU A 218 10.45 -13.37 14.03
N VAL A 219 10.94 -12.89 15.19
CA VAL A 219 10.75 -11.52 15.67
C VAL A 219 11.92 -10.67 15.17
N PHE A 220 11.67 -9.75 14.26
CA PHE A 220 12.72 -8.90 13.70
C PHE A 220 12.78 -7.51 14.33
N HIS A 221 11.72 -7.08 15.04
CA HIS A 221 11.73 -5.82 15.76
C HIS A 221 10.96 -5.95 17.09
N ARG A 222 11.44 -5.23 18.11
CA ARG A 222 10.79 -5.03 19.40
C ARG A 222 11.04 -3.59 19.85
N GLY A 223 10.00 -2.92 20.29
CA GLY A 223 10.10 -1.55 20.80
C GLY A 223 8.84 -1.12 21.54
N PRO A 224 8.91 0.00 22.29
CA PRO A 224 7.74 0.56 22.94
C PRO A 224 6.65 0.91 21.92
N ALA A 225 5.39 0.61 22.27
CA ALA A 225 4.24 0.81 21.36
C ALA A 225 3.99 2.28 20.99
N ASP A 226 4.36 3.18 21.91
CA ASP A 226 4.05 4.63 21.79
C ASP A 226 5.24 5.44 21.26
N VAL A 227 6.38 4.79 20.97
CA VAL A 227 7.57 5.47 20.46
C VAL A 227 7.59 5.37 18.94
N ILE A 228 7.70 6.53 18.31
CA ILE A 228 7.94 6.63 16.87
C ILE A 228 9.44 6.55 16.62
N ASP A 229 9.92 5.35 16.41
CA ASP A 229 11.31 5.07 16.05
C ASP A 229 11.49 5.04 14.52
N ASP A 230 12.71 4.81 14.06
CA ASP A 230 13.03 4.72 12.64
C ASP A 230 12.30 3.59 11.92
N THR A 231 11.89 2.53 12.62
CA THR A 231 11.11 1.42 12.07
C THR A 231 9.68 1.89 11.76
N VAL A 232 9.07 2.63 12.69
CA VAL A 232 7.75 3.22 12.48
C VAL A 232 7.78 4.23 11.34
N VAL A 233 8.78 5.12 11.32
CA VAL A 233 8.96 6.12 10.27
C VAL A 233 9.10 5.44 8.90
N SER A 234 10.00 4.46 8.77
CA SER A 234 10.21 3.73 7.52
C SER A 234 8.94 3.04 7.04
N GLY A 235 8.26 2.32 7.93
CA GLY A 235 7.01 1.64 7.59
C GLY A 235 5.93 2.61 7.10
N MET A 236 5.79 3.77 7.75
CA MET A 236 4.81 4.79 7.35
C MET A 236 5.16 5.44 6.01
N VAL A 237 6.45 5.68 5.73
CA VAL A 237 6.90 6.22 4.43
C VAL A 237 6.67 5.21 3.30
N TRP A 238 7.10 3.95 3.49
CA TRP A 238 6.86 2.89 2.51
C TRP A 238 5.36 2.74 2.23
N PHE A 239 4.54 2.65 3.28
CA PHE A 239 3.10 2.52 3.13
C PHE A 239 2.48 3.69 2.37
N ALA A 240 2.77 4.94 2.76
CA ALA A 240 2.19 6.13 2.16
C ALA A 240 2.60 6.31 0.68
N VAL A 241 3.87 6.07 0.36
CA VAL A 241 4.40 6.19 -1.01
C VAL A 241 3.77 5.11 -1.91
N LEU A 242 3.80 3.84 -1.49
CA LEU A 242 3.27 2.74 -2.30
C LEU A 242 1.75 2.81 -2.45
N LEU A 243 1.03 3.19 -1.39
CA LEU A 243 -0.41 3.40 -1.46
C LEU A 243 -0.75 4.53 -2.43
N THR A 244 -0.04 5.66 -2.36
CA THR A 244 -0.23 6.78 -3.27
C THR A 244 0.05 6.40 -4.71
N ALA A 245 1.12 5.66 -4.98
CA ALA A 245 1.44 5.16 -6.30
C ALA A 245 0.34 4.22 -6.83
N THR A 246 -0.15 3.30 -6.01
CA THR A 246 -1.25 2.38 -6.35
C THR A 246 -2.48 3.16 -6.79
N TYR A 247 -2.99 4.06 -5.95
CA TYR A 247 -4.20 4.81 -6.27
C TYR A 247 -4.00 5.88 -7.35
N HIS A 248 -2.79 6.43 -7.50
CA HIS A 248 -2.45 7.23 -8.67
C HIS A 248 -2.64 6.42 -9.97
N GLY A 249 -2.28 5.13 -9.96
CA GLY A 249 -2.55 4.20 -11.06
C GLY A 249 -4.05 4.04 -11.33
N VAL A 250 -4.84 3.74 -10.29
CA VAL A 250 -6.31 3.59 -10.37
C VAL A 250 -6.97 4.84 -10.96
N LEU A 251 -6.63 6.01 -10.43
CA LEU A 251 -7.19 7.29 -10.88
C LEU A 251 -6.74 7.65 -12.31
N SER A 252 -5.50 7.27 -12.68
CA SER A 252 -5.04 7.39 -14.08
C SER A 252 -5.85 6.52 -15.03
N ALA A 253 -6.21 5.30 -14.62
CA ALA A 253 -7.08 4.43 -15.42
C ALA A 253 -8.49 5.04 -15.59
N LEU A 254 -9.02 5.67 -14.54
CA LEU A 254 -10.31 6.37 -14.63
C LEU A 254 -10.25 7.58 -15.55
N LEU A 255 -9.15 8.35 -15.52
CA LEU A 255 -8.90 9.45 -16.45
C LEU A 255 -8.79 8.93 -17.89
N ASP A 256 -8.17 7.77 -18.12
CA ASP A 256 -8.13 7.11 -19.43
C ASP A 256 -9.54 6.79 -19.96
N GLN A 257 -10.43 6.30 -19.09
CA GLN A 257 -11.83 6.05 -19.48
C GLN A 257 -12.52 7.34 -19.91
N ALA A 258 -12.29 8.45 -19.18
CA ALA A 258 -12.87 9.74 -19.54
C ALA A 258 -12.29 10.32 -20.83
N ALA A 259 -10.99 10.22 -21.05
CA ALA A 259 -10.32 10.72 -22.24
C ALA A 259 -10.76 9.98 -23.51
N ARG A 260 -10.93 8.65 -23.46
CA ARG A 260 -11.45 7.86 -24.58
C ARG A 260 -12.83 8.30 -25.06
N GLN A 261 -13.67 8.83 -24.16
CA GLN A 261 -14.99 9.34 -24.52
C GLN A 261 -14.96 10.70 -25.24
N MET A 262 -13.83 11.40 -25.14
CA MET A 262 -13.64 12.70 -25.78
C MET A 262 -13.03 12.59 -27.18
N THR A 263 -12.56 11.39 -27.59
CA THR A 263 -12.00 11.18 -28.92
C THR A 263 -13.12 11.27 -29.97
N GLY A 264 -13.02 12.26 -30.88
CA GLY A 264 -14.01 12.52 -31.93
C GLY A 264 -14.98 13.68 -31.68
N ALA A 265 -15.13 14.17 -30.48
CA ALA A 265 -15.84 15.43 -30.19
C ALA A 265 -14.91 16.61 -30.46
N GLY A 266 -15.11 17.33 -31.56
CA GLY A 266 -14.28 18.48 -31.92
C GLY A 266 -14.26 19.57 -30.84
N THR A 267 -13.05 20.10 -30.61
CA THR A 267 -12.74 21.40 -30.02
C THR A 267 -12.91 21.60 -28.50
N TYR A 268 -12.08 22.51 -28.00
CA TYR A 268 -12.04 23.03 -26.62
C TYR A 268 -13.43 23.36 -26.07
N GLY A 269 -13.76 22.78 -24.93
CA GLY A 269 -15.02 23.00 -24.24
C GLY A 269 -14.90 22.67 -22.74
N PRO A 270 -15.96 22.87 -21.97
CA PRO A 270 -15.94 22.65 -20.52
C PRO A 270 -15.44 21.26 -20.12
N ARG A 271 -15.76 20.22 -20.89
CA ARG A 271 -15.30 18.86 -20.62
C ARG A 271 -13.79 18.68 -20.77
N THR A 272 -13.16 19.37 -21.75
CA THR A 272 -11.70 19.38 -21.92
C THR A 272 -11.03 20.06 -20.72
N ALA A 273 -11.61 21.14 -20.21
CA ALA A 273 -11.11 21.79 -19.00
C ALA A 273 -11.17 20.88 -17.77
N LEU A 274 -12.21 20.05 -17.66
CA LEU A 274 -12.35 19.07 -16.56
C LEU A 274 -11.30 17.96 -16.65
N LEU A 275 -10.99 17.44 -17.84
CA LEU A 275 -9.86 16.51 -18.03
C LEU A 275 -8.54 17.16 -17.64
N GLY A 276 -8.30 18.41 -18.05
CA GLY A 276 -7.11 19.17 -17.66
C GLY A 276 -6.99 19.36 -16.16
N ARG A 277 -8.11 19.61 -15.45
CA ARG A 277 -8.15 19.69 -14.00
C ARG A 277 -7.73 18.37 -13.36
N ALA A 278 -8.36 17.25 -13.74
CA ALA A 278 -8.03 15.92 -13.22
C ALA A 278 -6.56 15.55 -13.47
N THR A 279 -6.06 15.84 -14.69
CA THR A 279 -4.64 15.61 -15.03
C THR A 279 -3.69 16.40 -14.13
N ARG A 280 -3.99 17.68 -13.89
CA ARG A 280 -3.16 18.55 -13.03
C ARG A 280 -3.12 18.06 -11.58
N GLU A 281 -4.26 17.60 -11.03
CA GLU A 281 -4.31 17.01 -9.69
C GLU A 281 -3.41 15.77 -9.59
N LEU A 282 -3.47 14.90 -10.59
CA LEU A 282 -2.62 13.70 -10.62
C LEU A 282 -1.13 14.03 -10.83
N LEU A 283 -0.80 15.03 -11.65
CA LEU A 283 0.59 15.48 -11.79
C LEU A 283 1.18 15.96 -10.47
N ALA A 284 0.43 16.76 -9.71
CA ALA A 284 0.86 17.26 -8.41
C ALA A 284 1.07 16.12 -7.40
N LEU A 285 0.09 15.21 -7.29
CA LEU A 285 0.17 14.05 -6.40
C LEU A 285 1.34 13.12 -6.76
N GLY A 286 1.50 12.81 -8.05
CA GLY A 286 2.60 11.98 -8.53
C GLY A 286 3.98 12.63 -8.30
N GLY A 287 4.07 13.95 -8.44
CA GLY A 287 5.27 14.73 -8.10
C GLY A 287 5.64 14.60 -6.63
N ALA A 288 4.69 14.84 -5.73
CA ALA A 288 4.89 14.72 -4.29
C ALA A 288 5.28 13.30 -3.87
N CYS A 289 4.64 12.28 -4.46
CA CYS A 289 4.93 10.88 -4.18
C CYS A 289 6.39 10.51 -4.55
N ARG A 290 6.82 10.88 -5.76
CA ARG A 290 8.19 10.61 -6.22
C ARG A 290 9.24 11.39 -5.41
N GLN A 291 8.92 12.64 -5.08
CA GLN A 291 9.84 13.47 -4.28
C GLN A 291 10.07 12.86 -2.90
N LEU A 292 9.01 12.46 -2.19
CA LEU A 292 9.17 11.82 -0.89
C LEU A 292 9.95 10.51 -1.00
N ALA A 293 9.69 9.69 -2.02
CA ALA A 293 10.44 8.44 -2.23
C ALA A 293 11.94 8.69 -2.41
N THR A 294 12.30 9.73 -3.17
CA THR A 294 13.70 10.12 -3.42
C THR A 294 14.33 10.70 -2.16
N ASP A 295 13.69 11.71 -1.54
CA ASP A 295 14.23 12.40 -0.38
C ASP A 295 14.46 11.47 0.81
N PHE A 296 13.55 10.50 1.01
CA PHE A 296 13.69 9.50 2.05
C PHE A 296 14.84 8.53 1.77
N THR A 297 14.95 8.04 0.53
CA THR A 297 16.02 7.11 0.13
C THR A 297 17.40 7.77 0.20
N ASP A 298 17.50 9.04 -0.19
CA ASP A 298 18.74 9.81 -0.18
C ASP A 298 19.10 10.38 1.21
N GLY A 299 18.22 10.18 2.21
CA GLY A 299 18.39 10.70 3.56
C GLY A 299 18.19 12.21 3.71
N ALA A 300 17.63 12.87 2.68
CA ALA A 300 17.32 14.30 2.71
C ALA A 300 16.18 14.63 3.68
N VAL A 301 15.31 13.65 3.95
CA VAL A 301 14.26 13.72 4.98
C VAL A 301 14.27 12.46 5.84
N SER A 302 14.16 12.62 7.16
CA SER A 302 14.21 11.52 8.13
C SER A 302 13.38 11.84 9.39
N GLY A 303 13.21 10.86 10.27
CA GLY A 303 12.52 11.03 11.56
C GLY A 303 11.12 11.64 11.43
N HIS A 304 10.75 12.49 12.37
CA HIS A 304 9.42 13.14 12.38
C HIS A 304 9.11 13.99 11.13
N ALA A 305 10.12 14.53 10.45
CA ALA A 305 9.91 15.25 9.19
C ALA A 305 9.48 14.29 8.07
N ALA A 306 10.12 13.14 7.94
CA ALA A 306 9.72 12.11 6.98
C ALA A 306 8.30 11.57 7.28
N LEU A 307 7.99 11.39 8.56
CA LEU A 307 6.66 10.96 9.00
C LEU A 307 5.60 12.00 8.65
N ALA A 308 5.85 13.29 8.91
CA ALA A 308 4.94 14.37 8.54
C ALA A 308 4.69 14.41 7.03
N CYS A 309 5.76 14.25 6.22
CA CYS A 309 5.63 14.14 4.76
C CYS A 309 4.79 12.92 4.35
N ALA A 310 4.98 11.77 4.99
CA ALA A 310 4.26 10.54 4.67
C ALA A 310 2.76 10.66 4.98
N VAL A 311 2.39 11.14 6.16
CA VAL A 311 0.98 11.33 6.53
C VAL A 311 0.32 12.46 5.73
N GLY A 312 1.06 13.53 5.42
CA GLY A 312 0.60 14.59 4.53
C GLY A 312 0.34 14.09 3.10
N LEU A 313 1.21 13.23 2.57
CA LEU A 313 1.00 12.58 1.28
C LEU A 313 -0.24 11.67 1.32
N ARG A 314 -0.43 10.93 2.43
CA ARG A 314 -1.61 10.07 2.63
C ARG A 314 -2.91 10.90 2.66
N ALA A 315 -2.95 12.04 3.32
CA ALA A 315 -4.09 12.94 3.31
C ALA A 315 -4.34 13.50 1.91
N SER A 316 -3.30 14.02 1.26
CA SER A 316 -3.36 14.58 -0.10
C SER A 316 -3.87 13.58 -1.13
N LEU A 317 -3.58 12.28 -0.96
CA LEU A 317 -4.11 11.23 -1.82
C LEU A 317 -5.63 11.16 -1.76
N SER A 318 -6.23 11.13 -0.57
CA SER A 318 -7.68 11.07 -0.39
C SER A 318 -8.38 12.28 -0.99
N GLU A 319 -7.88 13.48 -0.70
CA GLU A 319 -8.44 14.71 -1.25
C GLU A 319 -8.29 14.80 -2.77
N THR A 320 -7.13 14.38 -3.31
CA THR A 320 -6.90 14.35 -4.76
C THR A 320 -7.87 13.40 -5.45
N ARG A 321 -8.13 12.23 -4.86
CA ARG A 321 -9.15 11.30 -5.36
C ARG A 321 -10.50 12.00 -5.50
N ASP A 322 -10.94 12.73 -4.48
CA ASP A 322 -12.24 13.40 -4.50
C ASP A 322 -12.29 14.53 -5.55
N ARG A 323 -11.22 15.33 -5.66
CA ARG A 323 -11.10 16.38 -6.69
C ARG A 323 -11.07 15.81 -8.11
N VAL A 324 -10.37 14.70 -8.33
CA VAL A 324 -10.34 13.99 -9.62
C VAL A 324 -11.72 13.47 -9.97
N LEU A 325 -12.42 12.83 -9.04
CA LEU A 325 -13.79 12.34 -9.29
C LEU A 325 -14.77 13.47 -9.55
N ALA A 326 -14.71 14.56 -8.79
CA ALA A 326 -15.56 15.73 -9.04
C ALA A 326 -15.35 16.29 -10.46
N ALA A 327 -14.11 16.25 -10.98
CA ALA A 327 -13.80 16.67 -12.34
C ALA A 327 -14.27 15.65 -13.39
N LEU A 328 -14.13 14.35 -13.14
CA LEU A 328 -14.43 13.32 -14.14
C LEU A 328 -15.92 12.90 -14.19
N THR A 329 -16.67 13.09 -13.10
CA THR A 329 -18.10 12.74 -13.04
C THR A 329 -18.93 13.37 -14.14
N PRO A 330 -18.82 14.68 -14.47
CA PRO A 330 -19.57 15.26 -15.58
C PRO A 330 -19.12 14.77 -16.96
N VAL A 331 -17.91 14.24 -17.09
CA VAL A 331 -17.38 13.68 -18.34
C VAL A 331 -17.88 12.26 -18.54
N LEU A 332 -17.80 11.42 -17.51
CA LEU A 332 -18.17 10.01 -17.54
C LEU A 332 -19.69 9.77 -17.46
N GLY A 333 -20.39 10.67 -16.73
CA GLY A 333 -21.85 10.61 -16.61
C GLY A 333 -22.35 9.28 -16.05
N GLY A 334 -23.44 8.75 -16.62
CA GLY A 334 -24.08 7.51 -16.16
C GLY A 334 -23.21 6.25 -16.22
N ARG A 335 -22.04 6.29 -16.87
CA ARG A 335 -21.09 5.17 -16.90
C ARG A 335 -20.47 4.88 -15.52
N LEU A 336 -20.38 5.89 -14.67
CA LEU A 336 -19.96 5.71 -13.27
C LEU A 336 -21.00 4.99 -12.40
N TYR A 337 -22.24 4.91 -12.90
CA TYR A 337 -23.36 4.27 -12.21
C TYR A 337 -23.75 2.92 -12.82
N GLY A 338 -23.20 2.61 -14.01
CA GLY A 338 -23.54 1.40 -14.77
C GLY A 338 -22.85 0.16 -14.21
N ARG A 339 -23.61 -0.81 -13.70
CA ARG A 339 -23.07 -2.09 -13.24
C ARG A 339 -22.28 -2.79 -14.36
N GLY A 340 -21.08 -3.25 -14.06
CA GLY A 340 -20.18 -3.92 -15.01
C GLY A 340 -19.50 -2.97 -16.02
N HIS A 341 -19.64 -1.66 -15.85
CA HIS A 341 -18.86 -0.71 -16.65
C HIS A 341 -17.49 -0.45 -15.98
N PRO A 342 -16.36 -0.53 -16.72
CA PRO A 342 -15.03 -0.38 -16.13
C PRO A 342 -14.82 0.91 -15.32
N ALA A 343 -15.47 2.02 -15.70
CA ALA A 343 -15.39 3.26 -14.93
C ALA A 343 -16.13 3.18 -13.59
N ALA A 344 -17.22 2.39 -13.50
CA ALA A 344 -17.92 2.16 -12.24
C ALA A 344 -17.09 1.27 -11.29
N ASP A 345 -16.45 0.24 -11.86
CA ASP A 345 -15.57 -0.64 -11.08
C ASP A 345 -14.39 0.17 -10.51
N LEU A 346 -13.72 1.00 -11.34
CA LEU A 346 -12.63 1.88 -10.89
C LEU A 346 -13.10 2.92 -9.87
N LEU A 347 -14.32 3.43 -9.99
CA LEU A 347 -14.91 4.32 -8.97
C LEU A 347 -15.01 3.59 -7.63
N LEU A 348 -15.57 2.38 -7.62
CA LEU A 348 -15.74 1.57 -6.41
C LEU A 348 -14.39 1.18 -5.81
N ASP A 349 -13.43 0.76 -6.64
CA ASP A 349 -12.07 0.47 -6.18
C ASP A 349 -11.41 1.70 -5.56
N SER A 350 -11.61 2.89 -6.13
CA SER A 350 -11.02 4.13 -5.61
C SER A 350 -11.59 4.56 -4.24
N LEU A 351 -12.81 4.09 -3.87
CA LEU A 351 -13.40 4.41 -2.57
C LEU A 351 -12.58 3.84 -1.40
N ALA A 352 -11.92 2.72 -1.60
CA ALA A 352 -11.13 2.08 -0.56
C ALA A 352 -10.03 2.98 0.01
N VAL A 353 -9.59 4.01 -0.71
CA VAL A 353 -8.58 4.96 -0.24
C VAL A 353 -8.95 5.63 1.08
N HIS A 354 -10.24 5.90 1.31
CA HIS A 354 -10.72 6.54 2.53
C HIS A 354 -10.68 5.64 3.77
N HIS A 355 -10.52 4.34 3.57
CA HIS A 355 -10.53 3.33 4.64
C HIS A 355 -9.13 2.84 5.03
N HIS A 356 -8.07 3.31 4.35
CA HIS A 356 -6.71 3.04 4.77
C HIS A 356 -6.28 3.99 5.89
N PRO A 357 -5.65 3.47 6.97
CA PRO A 357 -5.12 4.31 8.05
C PRO A 357 -3.90 5.12 7.59
N PRO A 358 -3.55 6.18 8.33
CA PRO A 358 -4.35 6.86 9.33
C PRO A 358 -5.50 7.66 8.72
N SER A 359 -6.47 8.08 9.55
CA SER A 359 -7.59 8.92 9.11
C SER A 359 -7.10 10.29 8.63
N LEU A 360 -7.91 11.02 7.85
CA LEU A 360 -7.56 12.38 7.43
C LEU A 360 -7.30 13.29 8.63
N LEU A 361 -8.15 13.24 9.64
CA LEU A 361 -8.00 14.07 10.84
C LEU A 361 -6.67 13.76 11.55
N THR A 362 -6.35 12.48 11.75
CA THR A 362 -5.08 12.05 12.34
C THR A 362 -3.88 12.53 11.51
N CYS A 363 -3.97 12.50 10.18
CA CYS A 363 -2.93 13.01 9.30
C CYS A 363 -2.72 14.52 9.49
N ASP A 364 -3.80 15.29 9.50
CA ASP A 364 -3.76 16.75 9.64
C ASP A 364 -3.22 17.16 11.01
N GLU A 365 -3.62 16.48 12.08
CA GLU A 365 -3.10 16.68 13.44
C GLU A 365 -1.61 16.40 13.53
N ALA A 366 -1.13 15.31 12.93
CA ALA A 366 0.28 14.94 12.90
C ALA A 366 1.13 15.98 12.15
N VAL A 367 0.67 16.44 10.98
CA VAL A 367 1.33 17.52 10.23
C VAL A 367 1.32 18.82 11.05
N GLY A 368 0.19 19.18 11.64
CA GLY A 368 0.04 20.39 12.48
C GLY A 368 0.94 20.36 13.71
N ALA A 369 1.09 19.22 14.37
CA ALA A 369 2.02 19.04 15.47
C ALA A 369 3.46 19.31 15.02
N HIS A 370 3.88 18.70 13.92
CA HIS A 370 5.22 18.94 13.37
C HIS A 370 5.45 20.41 13.00
N CYS A 371 4.50 21.07 12.35
CA CYS A 371 4.59 22.50 11.99
C CYS A 371 4.73 23.43 13.21
N THR A 372 4.27 23.01 14.39
CA THR A 372 4.37 23.76 15.64
C THR A 372 5.54 23.35 16.52
N GLY A 373 6.46 22.50 16.00
CA GLY A 373 7.65 22.02 16.72
C GLY A 373 7.33 21.00 17.80
N ARG A 374 6.16 20.37 17.74
CA ARG A 374 5.79 19.27 18.66
C ARG A 374 6.09 17.94 17.99
N ASP A 375 6.40 16.94 18.83
CA ASP A 375 6.52 15.57 18.35
C ASP A 375 5.19 15.06 17.82
N ILE A 376 5.26 14.29 16.75
CA ILE A 376 4.09 13.58 16.24
C ILE A 376 3.81 12.43 17.21
N THR A 377 2.59 12.35 17.67
CA THR A 377 2.07 11.21 18.43
C THR A 377 0.81 10.72 17.75
N PHE A 378 0.62 9.41 17.70
CA PHE A 378 -0.64 8.81 17.26
C PHE A 378 -1.41 8.38 18.52
N ASP A 379 -2.08 9.34 19.16
CA ASP A 379 -2.84 9.06 20.37
C ASP A 379 -4.19 8.40 20.00
N PRO A 380 -4.53 7.24 20.60
CA PRO A 380 -5.83 6.62 20.42
C PRO A 380 -6.99 7.36 21.08
N ALA A 381 -6.72 8.41 21.87
CA ALA A 381 -7.73 9.19 22.61
C ALA A 381 -8.25 10.43 21.86
N GLY A 382 -7.83 10.66 20.60
CA GLY A 382 -8.31 11.74 19.73
C GLY A 382 -9.46 11.34 18.82
#